data_9c09727592d05e18308fac86132ef974
#
_entry.id   9c09727592d05e18308fac86132ef974
#
_cell.length_a   1.000
_cell.length_b   1.000
_cell.length_c   1.000
_cell.angle_alpha   90.00
_cell.angle_beta   90.00
_cell.angle_gamma   90.00
#
_symmetry.space_group_name_H-M   'P 1'
#
loop_
_entity.id
_entity.type
_entity.pdbx_description
1 polymer ?
#
loop_
_entity_poly.entity_id
_entity_poly.type
_entity_poly.pdbx_seq_one_letter_code
_entity_poly.pdbx_strand_id
1 'polypeptide(L)'
;RYHHSSEPNAPLALVLHPHPLHGGTMNNRITYTMYRSFEKMGFSVMRYNSRGVGRSQGRYDGGIGEISDAAAALDWMQMVNPNSSELWIAGYSFGAFVGMQLLMRRPEISGWISVAPPANDYDFGFLAPCPYGGLMIAGGKDEMAPEPGIRKLVDKLNTQKNVTVDYRIFDDADHIFAKQADRVGEALEDHVMTMRGRKAL
;
A
#
# COMPACT_ATOMS: atom_id res chain seq x y z
N ARG A 1 7.87 -12.54 -4.87
CA ARG A 1 6.87 -13.17 -5.75
C ARG A 1 6.33 -12.13 -6.72
N TYR A 2 6.51 -12.35 -7.98
CA TYR A 2 5.99 -11.51 -9.07
C TYR A 2 5.01 -12.32 -9.93
N HIS A 3 3.88 -11.70 -10.25
CA HIS A 3 2.92 -12.15 -11.26
C HIS A 3 3.01 -11.20 -12.45
N HIS A 4 3.31 -11.71 -13.61
CA HIS A 4 3.27 -10.95 -14.85
C HIS A 4 1.91 -11.17 -15.52
N SER A 5 1.17 -10.10 -15.73
CA SER A 5 -0.12 -10.17 -16.44
C SER A 5 0.09 -10.51 -17.91
N SER A 6 -0.83 -11.27 -18.49
CA SER A 6 -0.87 -11.54 -19.93
C SER A 6 -1.44 -10.37 -20.74
N GLU A 7 -2.06 -9.38 -20.06
CA GLU A 7 -2.66 -8.23 -20.72
C GLU A 7 -1.57 -7.27 -21.23
N PRO A 8 -1.64 -6.82 -22.49
CA PRO A 8 -0.73 -5.80 -23.01
C PRO A 8 -0.84 -4.50 -22.18
N ASN A 9 0.31 -3.93 -21.83
CA ASN A 9 0.38 -2.67 -21.06
C ASN A 9 -0.32 -2.73 -19.69
N ALA A 10 -0.39 -3.92 -19.09
CA ALA A 10 -1.01 -4.12 -17.79
C ALA A 10 -0.48 -3.11 -16.76
N PRO A 11 -1.34 -2.56 -15.89
CA PRO A 11 -0.89 -1.70 -14.81
C PRO A 11 -0.04 -2.49 -13.81
N LEU A 12 0.81 -1.77 -13.08
CA LEU A 12 1.71 -2.36 -12.08
C LEU A 12 1.18 -2.11 -10.67
N ALA A 13 1.39 -3.07 -9.77
CA ALA A 13 1.15 -2.89 -8.35
C ALA A 13 2.28 -3.49 -7.50
N LEU A 14 2.83 -2.68 -6.60
CA LEU A 14 3.79 -3.12 -5.59
C LEU A 14 3.10 -3.21 -4.23
N VAL A 15 3.18 -4.38 -3.58
CA VAL A 15 2.50 -4.66 -2.31
C VAL A 15 3.52 -4.90 -1.20
N LEU A 16 3.45 -4.10 -0.14
CA LEU A 16 4.41 -4.03 0.96
C LEU A 16 3.82 -4.64 2.23
N HIS A 17 4.61 -5.52 2.87
CA HIS A 17 4.23 -6.28 4.05
C HIS A 17 4.40 -5.48 5.36
N PRO A 18 3.76 -5.93 6.48
CA PRO A 18 3.86 -5.25 7.77
C PRO A 18 5.25 -5.40 8.40
N HIS A 19 5.41 -4.91 9.63
CA HIS A 19 6.70 -4.71 10.29
C HIS A 19 7.57 -5.98 10.36
N PRO A 20 8.81 -5.92 9.82
CA PRO A 20 9.71 -7.08 9.73
C PRO A 20 9.99 -7.75 11.07
N LEU A 21 10.25 -6.97 12.12
CA LEU A 21 10.58 -7.49 13.44
C LEU A 21 9.36 -8.01 14.23
N HIS A 22 8.14 -7.75 13.76
CA HIS A 22 6.91 -8.24 14.36
C HIS A 22 6.27 -9.37 13.54
N GLY A 23 7.10 -10.17 12.87
CA GLY A 23 6.64 -11.32 12.09
C GLY A 23 6.06 -10.97 10.71
N GLY A 24 6.25 -9.72 10.26
CA GLY A 24 5.81 -9.28 8.94
C GLY A 24 6.57 -9.98 7.82
N THR A 25 5.82 -10.56 6.88
CA THR A 25 6.35 -11.20 5.67
C THR A 25 5.43 -10.94 4.48
N MET A 26 5.93 -11.15 3.27
CA MET A 26 5.11 -11.08 2.06
C MET A 26 3.93 -12.06 2.05
N ASN A 27 3.92 -13.07 2.92
CA ASN A 27 2.85 -14.06 3.06
C ASN A 27 1.83 -13.69 4.15
N ASN A 28 1.98 -12.53 4.81
CA ASN A 28 0.95 -12.01 5.68
C ASN A 28 -0.41 -11.99 4.94
N ARG A 29 -1.48 -12.32 5.65
CA ARG A 29 -2.81 -12.49 5.06
C ARG A 29 -3.28 -11.23 4.31
N ILE A 30 -3.14 -10.05 4.89
CA ILE A 30 -3.56 -8.79 4.26
C ILE A 30 -2.70 -8.47 3.04
N THR A 31 -1.38 -8.62 3.16
CA THR A 31 -0.44 -8.46 2.03
C THR A 31 -0.81 -9.41 0.87
N TYR A 32 -1.13 -10.66 1.19
CA TYR A 32 -1.55 -11.65 0.20
C TYR A 32 -2.90 -11.30 -0.42
N THR A 33 -3.87 -10.86 0.38
CA THR A 33 -5.18 -10.43 -0.12
C THR A 33 -5.03 -9.27 -1.11
N MET A 34 -4.29 -8.21 -0.75
CA MET A 34 -4.04 -7.08 -1.67
C MET A 34 -3.37 -7.53 -2.98
N TYR A 35 -2.38 -8.42 -2.87
CA TYR A 35 -1.72 -9.00 -4.05
C TYR A 35 -2.72 -9.74 -4.95
N ARG A 36 -3.59 -10.57 -4.39
CA ARG A 36 -4.61 -11.34 -5.15
C ARG A 36 -5.67 -10.44 -5.77
N SER A 37 -6.07 -9.37 -5.08
CA SER A 37 -7.01 -8.38 -5.63
C SER A 37 -6.45 -7.68 -6.86
N PHE A 38 -5.20 -7.24 -6.82
CA PHE A 38 -4.55 -6.65 -7.98
C PHE A 38 -4.37 -7.67 -9.13
N GLU A 39 -3.95 -8.90 -8.82
CA GLU A 39 -3.83 -9.98 -9.81
C GLU A 39 -5.17 -10.24 -10.52
N LYS A 40 -6.26 -10.35 -9.76
CA LYS A 40 -7.63 -10.53 -10.28
C LYS A 40 -8.08 -9.39 -11.20
N MET A 41 -7.64 -8.17 -10.95
CA MET A 41 -7.93 -7.00 -11.77
C MET A 41 -7.01 -6.86 -13.00
N GLY A 42 -6.16 -7.85 -13.30
CA GLY A 42 -5.29 -7.87 -14.47
C GLY A 42 -3.97 -7.11 -14.34
N PHE A 43 -3.56 -6.75 -13.12
CA PHE A 43 -2.28 -6.09 -12.88
C PHE A 43 -1.10 -7.06 -12.99
N SER A 44 0.05 -6.56 -13.42
CA SER A 44 1.33 -7.16 -13.07
C SER A 44 1.68 -6.75 -11.65
N VAL A 45 1.79 -7.71 -10.73
CA VAL A 45 1.87 -7.41 -9.30
C VAL A 45 3.05 -8.10 -8.61
N MET A 46 3.73 -7.37 -7.73
CA MET A 46 4.81 -7.87 -6.91
C MET A 46 4.52 -7.73 -5.41
N ARG A 47 4.90 -8.77 -4.67
CA ARG A 47 5.13 -8.75 -3.23
C ARG A 47 6.46 -9.43 -2.93
N TYR A 48 7.17 -8.93 -1.95
CA TYR A 48 8.51 -9.45 -1.60
C TYR A 48 8.74 -9.35 -0.08
N ASN A 49 9.72 -10.06 0.41
CA ASN A 49 10.24 -9.89 1.75
C ASN A 49 11.32 -8.82 1.74
N SER A 50 11.15 -7.77 2.54
CA SER A 50 12.17 -6.74 2.73
C SER A 50 13.43 -7.32 3.36
N ARG A 51 14.49 -6.52 3.41
CA ARG A 51 15.78 -6.90 4.00
C ARG A 51 15.63 -7.58 5.35
N GLY A 52 16.38 -8.65 5.57
CA GLY A 52 16.38 -9.42 6.81
C GLY A 52 15.17 -10.32 7.04
N VAL A 53 14.20 -10.36 6.12
CA VAL A 53 13.00 -11.20 6.25
C VAL A 53 13.11 -12.47 5.39
N GLY A 54 12.91 -13.62 6.01
CA GLY A 54 12.94 -14.92 5.33
C GLY A 54 14.28 -15.20 4.67
N ARG A 55 14.31 -15.23 3.33
CA ARG A 55 15.54 -15.48 2.54
C ARG A 55 16.18 -14.18 2.02
N SER A 56 15.60 -13.03 2.28
CA SER A 56 16.16 -11.73 1.88
C SER A 56 17.37 -11.39 2.75
N GLN A 57 18.43 -10.95 2.10
CA GLN A 57 19.67 -10.57 2.77
C GLN A 57 19.53 -9.23 3.51
N GLY A 58 20.55 -8.88 4.29
CA GLY A 58 20.57 -7.64 5.08
C GLY A 58 19.85 -7.77 6.42
N ARG A 59 19.48 -6.64 6.98
CA ARG A 59 18.74 -6.53 8.24
C ARG A 59 17.83 -5.32 8.22
N TYR A 60 16.80 -5.31 9.06
CA TYR A 60 15.91 -4.18 9.27
C TYR A 60 16.69 -2.89 9.55
N ASP A 61 16.31 -1.80 8.88
CA ASP A 61 17.03 -0.52 8.90
C ASP A 61 16.07 0.69 9.18
N GLY A 62 15.10 0.49 10.06
CA GLY A 62 14.25 1.56 10.55
C GLY A 62 13.35 2.22 9.49
N GLY A 63 13.16 1.60 8.35
CA GLY A 63 12.38 2.12 7.23
C GLY A 63 13.23 2.70 6.09
N ILE A 64 14.45 3.18 6.37
CA ILE A 64 15.31 3.82 5.34
C ILE A 64 15.74 2.79 4.30
N GLY A 65 16.27 1.67 4.75
CA GLY A 65 16.65 0.58 3.85
C GLY A 65 15.46 -0.08 3.18
N GLU A 66 14.33 -0.22 3.87
CA GLU A 66 13.10 -0.78 3.35
C GLU A 66 12.50 0.09 2.22
N ILE A 67 12.62 1.41 2.30
CA ILE A 67 12.25 2.33 1.20
C ILE A 67 13.15 2.09 -0.01
N SER A 68 14.44 1.89 0.20
CA SER A 68 15.39 1.57 -0.88
C SER A 68 15.10 0.23 -1.54
N ASP A 69 14.72 -0.78 -0.75
CA ASP A 69 14.30 -2.09 -1.26
C ASP A 69 13.02 -1.95 -2.12
N ALA A 70 12.04 -1.14 -1.65
CA ALA A 70 10.80 -0.89 -2.37
C ALA A 70 11.07 -0.13 -3.69
N ALA A 71 11.96 0.85 -3.69
CA ALA A 71 12.37 1.57 -4.90
C ALA A 71 13.02 0.62 -5.91
N ALA A 72 13.95 -0.24 -5.47
CA ALA A 72 14.61 -1.21 -6.34
C ALA A 72 13.62 -2.24 -6.92
N ALA A 73 12.64 -2.69 -6.12
CA ALA A 73 11.58 -3.57 -6.60
C ALA A 73 10.74 -2.90 -7.68
N LEU A 74 10.42 -1.62 -7.48
CA LEU A 74 9.67 -0.80 -8.44
C LEU A 74 10.43 -0.60 -9.74
N ASP A 75 11.71 -0.24 -9.66
CA ASP A 75 12.59 -0.07 -10.84
C ASP A 75 12.66 -1.36 -11.67
N TRP A 76 12.80 -2.51 -10.99
CA TRP A 76 12.78 -3.80 -11.65
C TRP A 76 11.43 -4.07 -12.34
N MET A 77 10.30 -3.79 -11.68
CA MET A 77 8.96 -3.97 -12.27
C MET A 77 8.79 -3.11 -13.53
N GLN A 78 9.21 -1.86 -13.50
CA GLN A 78 9.14 -0.96 -14.65
C GLN A 78 10.05 -1.43 -15.79
N MET A 79 11.25 -1.91 -15.48
CA MET A 79 12.19 -2.44 -16.47
C MET A 79 11.62 -3.64 -17.24
N VAL A 80 10.90 -4.54 -16.54
CA VAL A 80 10.30 -5.73 -17.19
C VAL A 80 8.91 -5.48 -17.76
N ASN A 81 8.34 -4.27 -17.58
CA ASN A 81 7.06 -3.83 -18.12
C ASN A 81 7.18 -2.40 -18.71
N PRO A 82 8.00 -2.20 -19.74
CA PRO A 82 8.35 -0.86 -20.21
C PRO A 82 7.17 -0.06 -20.80
N ASN A 83 6.09 -0.75 -21.16
CA ASN A 83 4.90 -0.15 -21.75
C ASN A 83 3.79 0.15 -20.71
N SER A 84 4.00 -0.17 -19.45
CA SER A 84 3.02 0.16 -18.41
C SER A 84 3.05 1.65 -18.09
N SER A 85 1.89 2.30 -18.15
CA SER A 85 1.73 3.74 -17.84
C SER A 85 1.04 3.99 -16.49
N GLU A 86 0.69 2.94 -15.76
CA GLU A 86 -0.05 3.05 -14.51
C GLU A 86 0.62 2.20 -13.43
N LEU A 87 0.92 2.83 -12.30
CA LEU A 87 1.65 2.22 -11.19
C LEU A 87 0.94 2.49 -9.86
N TRP A 88 0.66 1.42 -9.12
CA TRP A 88 0.03 1.49 -7.81
C TRP A 88 0.96 0.98 -6.72
N ILE A 89 0.83 1.57 -5.53
CA ILE A 89 1.49 1.07 -4.33
C ILE A 89 0.45 0.74 -3.27
N ALA A 90 0.59 -0.41 -2.64
CA ALA A 90 -0.25 -0.82 -1.54
C ALA A 90 0.59 -1.29 -0.37
N GLY A 91 0.25 -0.87 0.83
CA GLY A 91 0.98 -1.27 2.03
C GLY A 91 0.07 -1.55 3.21
N TYR A 92 0.51 -2.46 4.08
CA TYR A 92 -0.17 -2.78 5.32
C TYR A 92 0.73 -2.46 6.51
N SER A 93 0.20 -1.73 7.50
CA SER A 93 0.89 -1.34 8.72
C SER A 93 2.22 -0.61 8.40
N PHE A 94 3.37 -1.10 8.84
CA PHE A 94 4.68 -0.57 8.47
C PHE A 94 4.87 -0.49 6.94
N GLY A 95 4.36 -1.46 6.18
CA GLY A 95 4.38 -1.40 4.71
C GLY A 95 3.60 -0.21 4.16
N ALA A 96 2.55 0.24 4.84
CA ALA A 96 1.83 1.47 4.49
C ALA A 96 2.73 2.70 4.68
N PHE A 97 3.46 2.79 5.78
CA PHE A 97 4.44 3.87 6.01
C PHE A 97 5.52 3.91 4.94
N VAL A 98 6.13 2.75 4.62
CA VAL A 98 7.14 2.64 3.54
C VAL A 98 6.55 3.04 2.19
N GLY A 99 5.34 2.59 1.87
CA GLY A 99 4.64 2.92 0.63
C GLY A 99 4.35 4.41 0.48
N MET A 100 3.90 5.07 1.54
CA MET A 100 3.66 6.51 1.53
C MET A 100 4.95 7.33 1.42
N GLN A 101 6.06 6.85 2.00
CA GLN A 101 7.39 7.43 1.80
C GLN A 101 7.84 7.31 0.34
N LEU A 102 7.58 6.16 -0.29
CA LEU A 102 7.93 5.93 -1.69
C LEU A 102 7.08 6.81 -2.62
N LEU A 103 5.77 6.95 -2.34
CA LEU A 103 4.86 7.85 -3.07
C LEU A 103 5.43 9.26 -3.21
N MET A 104 6.02 9.80 -2.15
CA MET A 104 6.58 11.16 -2.16
C MET A 104 7.89 11.30 -2.94
N ARG A 105 8.51 10.20 -3.34
CA ARG A 105 9.79 10.14 -4.07
C ARG A 105 9.66 9.68 -5.51
N ARG A 106 8.48 9.15 -5.87
CA ARG A 106 8.24 8.50 -7.16
C ARG A 106 6.97 9.08 -7.81
N PRO A 107 7.14 10.16 -8.59
CA PRO A 107 6.00 10.90 -9.20
C PRO A 107 5.22 10.08 -10.23
N GLU A 108 5.77 8.96 -10.72
CA GLU A 108 5.10 8.03 -11.61
C GLU A 108 4.06 7.13 -10.91
N ILE A 109 4.04 7.07 -9.58
CA ILE A 109 3.00 6.32 -8.84
C ILE A 109 1.67 7.02 -9.09
N SER A 110 0.69 6.26 -9.58
CA SER A 110 -0.62 6.76 -10.03
C SER A 110 -1.73 6.58 -8.99
N GLY A 111 -1.51 5.74 -7.99
CA GLY A 111 -2.48 5.46 -6.93
C GLY A 111 -1.86 4.76 -5.73
N TRP A 112 -2.49 4.90 -4.57
CA TRP A 112 -2.00 4.31 -3.34
C TRP A 112 -3.11 3.75 -2.46
N ILE A 113 -2.77 2.69 -1.73
CA ILE A 113 -3.63 2.00 -0.76
C ILE A 113 -2.85 1.83 0.55
N SER A 114 -3.42 2.29 1.63
CA SER A 114 -2.81 2.26 2.97
C SER A 114 -3.75 1.57 3.95
N VAL A 115 -3.38 0.36 4.40
CA VAL A 115 -4.17 -0.42 5.36
C VAL A 115 -3.52 -0.33 6.73
N ALA A 116 -4.28 0.12 7.72
CA ALA A 116 -3.83 0.30 9.11
C ALA A 116 -2.47 1.01 9.22
N PRO A 117 -2.26 2.21 8.62
CA PRO A 117 -1.01 2.92 8.77
C PRO A 117 -0.75 3.28 10.24
N PRO A 118 0.47 3.03 10.76
CA PRO A 118 0.78 3.27 12.18
C PRO A 118 1.04 4.76 12.47
N ALA A 119 -0.01 5.58 12.32
CA ALA A 119 0.06 7.03 12.43
C ALA A 119 0.28 7.54 13.87
N ASN A 120 0.19 6.67 14.87
CA ASN A 120 0.56 6.93 16.26
C ASN A 120 2.05 6.72 16.54
N ASP A 121 2.73 5.87 15.76
CA ASP A 121 4.14 5.48 15.99
C ASP A 121 5.10 6.16 15.02
N TYR A 122 4.62 6.50 13.82
CA TYR A 122 5.42 7.11 12.76
C TYR A 122 4.88 8.48 12.37
N ASP A 123 5.79 9.41 12.09
CA ASP A 123 5.42 10.73 11.58
C ASP A 123 5.11 10.66 10.07
N PHE A 124 3.88 11.00 9.71
CA PHE A 124 3.41 11.14 8.34
C PHE A 124 3.42 12.60 7.85
N GLY A 125 4.12 13.49 8.55
CA GLY A 125 4.23 14.92 8.19
C GLY A 125 4.81 15.17 6.80
N PHE A 126 5.58 14.24 6.29
CA PHE A 126 6.15 14.28 4.94
C PHE A 126 5.09 14.28 3.81
N LEU A 127 3.83 13.91 4.09
CA LEU A 127 2.71 13.93 3.13
C LEU A 127 2.12 15.34 2.92
N ALA A 128 2.90 16.36 3.09
CA ALA A 128 2.49 17.74 2.83
C ALA A 128 3.55 18.45 1.97
N PRO A 129 3.27 18.68 0.66
CA PRO A 129 2.03 18.38 -0.06
C PRO A 129 1.94 16.92 -0.52
N CYS A 130 0.80 16.27 -0.32
CA CYS A 130 0.51 14.96 -0.92
C CYS A 130 0.13 15.14 -2.40
N PRO A 131 0.62 14.30 -3.32
CA PRO A 131 0.36 14.49 -4.75
C PRO A 131 -1.11 14.30 -5.13
N TYR A 132 -1.82 13.37 -4.47
CA TYR A 132 -3.25 13.08 -4.70
C TYR A 132 -3.81 12.19 -3.60
N GLY A 133 -5.15 12.00 -3.58
CA GLY A 133 -5.84 11.09 -2.69
C GLY A 133 -5.66 9.62 -3.06
N GLY A 134 -6.05 8.74 -2.15
CA GLY A 134 -6.03 7.29 -2.30
C GLY A 134 -6.97 6.62 -1.32
N LEU A 135 -6.80 5.32 -1.10
CA LEU A 135 -7.59 4.55 -0.13
C LEU A 135 -6.84 4.39 1.19
N MET A 136 -7.54 4.68 2.30
CA MET A 136 -7.05 4.40 3.64
C MET A 136 -8.06 3.57 4.41
N ILE A 137 -7.62 2.43 4.97
CA ILE A 137 -8.47 1.51 5.73
C ILE A 137 -7.99 1.45 7.17
N ALA A 138 -8.92 1.57 8.12
CA ALA A 138 -8.68 1.44 9.54
C ALA A 138 -9.54 0.34 10.17
N GLY A 139 -9.02 -0.33 11.19
CA GLY A 139 -9.78 -1.19 12.08
C GLY A 139 -10.30 -0.39 13.26
N GLY A 140 -11.62 -0.51 13.57
CA GLY A 140 -12.23 0.19 14.70
C GLY A 140 -11.79 -0.35 16.07
N LYS A 141 -11.25 -1.57 16.12
CA LYS A 141 -10.71 -2.22 17.32
C LYS A 141 -9.19 -2.42 17.25
N ASP A 142 -8.52 -1.68 16.37
CA ASP A 142 -7.07 -1.75 16.20
C ASP A 142 -6.37 -0.99 17.34
N GLU A 143 -5.67 -1.74 18.21
CA GLU A 143 -4.89 -1.19 19.33
C GLU A 143 -3.45 -0.82 18.93
N MET A 144 -2.94 -1.38 17.82
CA MET A 144 -1.59 -1.12 17.32
C MET A 144 -1.53 0.13 16.43
N ALA A 145 -2.54 0.32 15.58
CA ALA A 145 -2.72 1.51 14.76
C ALA A 145 -4.13 2.10 15.03
N PRO A 146 -4.32 2.76 16.19
CA PRO A 146 -5.63 3.23 16.64
C PRO A 146 -6.31 4.16 15.64
N GLU A 147 -7.57 3.90 15.36
CA GLU A 147 -8.38 4.64 14.38
C GLU A 147 -8.32 6.17 14.57
N PRO A 148 -8.36 6.76 15.79
CA PRO A 148 -8.27 8.21 15.95
C PRO A 148 -6.98 8.84 15.42
N GLY A 149 -5.86 8.11 15.45
CA GLY A 149 -4.59 8.54 14.85
C GLY A 149 -4.65 8.58 13.32
N ILE A 150 -5.25 7.53 12.74
CA ILE A 150 -5.46 7.43 11.29
C ILE A 150 -6.44 8.51 10.83
N ARG A 151 -7.53 8.75 11.55
CA ARG A 151 -8.50 9.80 11.26
C ARG A 151 -7.85 11.18 11.20
N LYS A 152 -7.02 11.53 12.18
CA LYS A 152 -6.26 12.79 12.17
C LYS A 152 -5.38 12.93 10.93
N LEU A 153 -4.75 11.84 10.49
CA LEU A 153 -3.97 11.82 9.25
C LEU A 153 -4.86 12.07 8.03
N VAL A 154 -6.00 11.40 7.93
CA VAL A 154 -6.99 11.59 6.85
C VAL A 154 -7.49 13.02 6.83
N ASP A 155 -7.89 13.57 7.97
CA ASP A 155 -8.38 14.94 8.08
C ASP A 155 -7.32 15.93 7.59
N LYS A 156 -6.05 15.76 8.01
CA LYS A 156 -4.93 16.57 7.56
C LYS A 156 -4.70 16.47 6.05
N LEU A 157 -4.79 15.28 5.48
CA LEU A 157 -4.66 15.08 4.03
C LEU A 157 -5.79 15.78 3.27
N ASN A 158 -7.02 15.67 3.74
CA ASN A 158 -8.21 16.27 3.11
C ASN A 158 -8.24 17.80 3.19
N THR A 159 -7.40 18.45 4.01
CA THR A 159 -7.24 19.93 3.98
C THR A 159 -6.42 20.39 2.78
N GLN A 160 -5.71 19.50 2.11
CA GLN A 160 -4.84 19.83 1.00
C GLN A 160 -5.64 19.95 -0.31
N LYS A 161 -5.24 20.89 -1.17
CA LYS A 161 -5.90 21.11 -2.46
C LYS A 161 -5.79 19.86 -3.34
N ASN A 162 -6.90 19.42 -3.91
CA ASN A 162 -7.02 18.27 -4.81
C ASN A 162 -6.67 16.91 -4.18
N VAL A 163 -6.62 16.83 -2.85
CA VAL A 163 -6.45 15.56 -2.12
C VAL A 163 -7.78 15.19 -1.49
N THR A 164 -8.31 14.02 -1.86
CA THR A 164 -9.48 13.41 -1.23
C THR A 164 -9.16 11.96 -0.93
N VAL A 165 -9.16 11.59 0.35
CA VAL A 165 -8.89 10.24 0.80
C VAL A 165 -10.21 9.48 0.90
N ASP A 166 -10.31 8.34 0.19
CA ASP A 166 -11.35 7.33 0.42
C ASP A 166 -11.04 6.63 1.75
N TYR A 167 -11.73 7.04 2.82
CA TYR A 167 -11.49 6.53 4.15
C TYR A 167 -12.54 5.53 4.57
N ARG A 168 -12.12 4.30 4.87
CA ARG A 168 -13.00 3.21 5.25
C ARG A 168 -12.62 2.65 6.61
N ILE A 169 -13.62 2.57 7.51
CA ILE A 169 -13.46 2.02 8.85
C ILE A 169 -14.19 0.70 8.92
N PHE A 170 -13.51 -0.34 9.40
CA PHE A 170 -14.12 -1.63 9.71
C PHE A 170 -14.25 -1.73 11.22
N ASP A 171 -15.40 -1.33 11.76
CA ASP A 171 -15.65 -1.14 13.21
C ASP A 171 -15.34 -2.37 14.06
N ASP A 172 -15.47 -3.56 13.50
CA ASP A 172 -15.24 -4.84 14.14
C ASP A 172 -13.82 -5.42 13.93
N ALA A 173 -12.97 -4.72 13.16
CA ALA A 173 -11.63 -5.20 12.82
C ALA A 173 -10.58 -4.78 13.85
N ASP A 174 -9.73 -5.75 14.23
CA ASP A 174 -8.46 -5.54 14.92
C ASP A 174 -7.33 -5.24 13.90
N HIS A 175 -6.09 -5.09 14.41
CA HIS A 175 -4.92 -4.81 13.54
C HIS A 175 -4.69 -5.88 12.48
N ILE A 176 -4.95 -7.16 12.79
CA ILE A 176 -4.68 -8.27 11.86
C ILE A 176 -5.81 -8.54 10.86
N PHE A 177 -6.96 -7.86 11.00
CA PHE A 177 -8.13 -8.03 10.13
C PHE A 177 -8.52 -9.51 9.97
N ALA A 178 -8.50 -10.27 11.08
CA ALA A 178 -8.61 -11.72 11.07
C ALA A 178 -9.85 -12.25 10.33
N LYS A 179 -10.97 -11.53 10.45
CA LYS A 179 -12.25 -11.88 9.80
C LYS A 179 -12.61 -10.96 8.63
N GLN A 180 -11.85 -9.89 8.40
CA GLN A 180 -12.19 -8.83 7.46
C GLN A 180 -11.23 -8.77 6.25
N ALA A 181 -10.34 -9.75 6.09
CA ALA A 181 -9.37 -9.75 4.99
C ALA A 181 -10.03 -9.66 3.60
N ASP A 182 -11.14 -10.38 3.40
CA ASP A 182 -11.87 -10.33 2.13
C ASP A 182 -12.48 -8.94 1.89
N ARG A 183 -13.01 -8.27 2.93
CA ARG A 183 -13.50 -6.89 2.86
C ARG A 183 -12.40 -5.89 2.52
N VAL A 184 -11.16 -6.13 2.97
CA VAL A 184 -9.99 -5.32 2.56
C VAL A 184 -9.76 -5.46 1.06
N GLY A 185 -9.83 -6.68 0.52
CA GLY A 185 -9.72 -6.94 -0.91
C GLY A 185 -10.82 -6.25 -1.72
N GLU A 186 -12.08 -6.40 -1.31
CA GLU A 186 -13.25 -5.76 -1.93
C GLU A 186 -13.13 -4.23 -1.93
N ALA A 187 -12.72 -3.64 -0.80
CA ALA A 187 -12.53 -2.19 -0.68
C ALA A 187 -11.43 -1.68 -1.63
N LEU A 188 -10.34 -2.44 -1.77
CA LEU A 188 -9.26 -2.14 -2.70
C LEU A 188 -9.76 -2.23 -4.15
N GLU A 189 -10.43 -3.33 -4.53
CA GLU A 189 -10.97 -3.53 -5.88
C GLU A 189 -11.93 -2.40 -6.27
N ASP A 190 -12.87 -2.05 -5.41
CA ASP A 190 -13.85 -0.98 -5.62
C ASP A 190 -13.17 0.39 -5.80
N HIS A 191 -12.21 0.73 -4.94
CA HIS A 191 -11.45 1.99 -5.04
C HIS A 191 -10.67 2.07 -6.36
N VAL A 192 -9.90 1.03 -6.69
CA VAL A 192 -9.08 0.99 -7.92
C VAL A 192 -9.97 1.11 -9.16
N MET A 193 -11.07 0.36 -9.23
CA MET A 193 -12.02 0.43 -10.35
C MET A 193 -12.63 1.82 -10.49
N THR A 194 -13.03 2.45 -9.39
CA THR A 194 -13.58 3.81 -9.37
C THR A 194 -12.56 4.83 -9.88
N MET A 195 -11.32 4.75 -9.41
CA MET A 195 -10.27 5.69 -9.82
C MET A 195 -9.87 5.51 -11.29
N ARG A 196 -9.81 4.28 -11.77
CA ARG A 196 -9.51 3.98 -13.20
C ARG A 196 -10.67 4.39 -14.12
N GLY A 197 -11.92 4.18 -13.71
CA GLY A 197 -13.10 4.64 -14.44
C GLY A 197 -13.16 6.16 -14.59
N ARG A 198 -12.71 6.92 -13.58
CA ARG A 198 -12.62 8.41 -13.64
C ARG A 198 -11.53 8.93 -14.60
N LYS A 199 -10.45 8.16 -14.80
CA LYS A 199 -9.38 8.52 -15.74
C LYS A 199 -9.74 8.23 -17.21
N ALA A 200 -10.74 7.39 -17.44
CA ALA A 200 -11.19 7.00 -18.78
C ALA A 200 -12.26 7.94 -19.38
N LEU A 201 -12.76 8.89 -18.61
CA LEU A 201 -13.72 9.95 -18.99
C LEU A 201 -13.00 11.28 -19.17
#